data_17f4c76a56d4ed1e8ca931d20a37b0fa
#
_entry.id   17f4c76a56d4ed1e8ca931d20a37b0fa
#
_cell.length_a   1.000
_cell.length_b   1.000
_cell.length_c   1.000
_cell.angle_alpha   90.00
_cell.angle_beta   90.00
_cell.angle_gamma   90.00
#
_symmetry.space_group_name_H-M   'P 1'
#
loop_
_entity.id
_entity.type
_entity.pdbx_description
1 polymer ?
#
loop_
_entity_poly.entity_id
_entity_poly.type
_entity_poly.pdbx_seq_one_letter_code
_entity_poly.pdbx_strand_id
1 'polypeptide(L)'
;MAEPLKVLIDGTPLLGHRTGIGRYTSALAEELASMRDAVDVRAVAFTLRGWRALRTVLPHDVTARGLPVSARLLREFWLRGPFPPVEFLAGPTDVMHATNFVLPPSIRAGGVTTIHDLAFLDAPQDLPHSDRRLPELVRKSALRADVVCTPTHAVARVVTERFEVDPDKVVVTPLGVDPAWFAARPPGDGLRARLGLPAQYVLFVGAGGPRKGLATLVDAHAAHPALPPLVLAGPGHAGADGRVLRTGYLNDVDLRSVVAGAAVLALPSRDEGFGLPVLEALACNVPVVCTDVPALREVAGGHAVHVPVGDADALGQALVDALGTAPDPADQAARRAHASGFTWRRTAEKTVEAYRLAAAARR
;
A
#
# COMPACT_ATOMS: atom_id res chain seq x y z
N MET A 1 15.80 22.03 23.34
CA MET A 1 15.16 21.19 22.30
C MET A 1 13.70 21.07 22.65
N ALA A 2 12.77 21.12 21.66
CA ALA A 2 11.35 20.90 21.93
C ALA A 2 11.13 19.43 22.35
N GLU A 3 10.16 19.17 23.24
CA GLU A 3 9.78 17.81 23.63
C GLU A 3 9.24 17.05 22.39
N PRO A 4 9.61 15.77 22.18
CA PRO A 4 9.10 15.00 21.06
C PRO A 4 7.58 14.84 21.13
N LEU A 5 6.90 14.90 19.98
CA LEU A 5 5.44 14.72 19.89
C LEU A 5 5.05 13.30 20.31
N LYS A 6 4.08 13.17 21.19
CA LYS A 6 3.48 11.89 21.56
C LYS A 6 2.48 11.48 20.48
N VAL A 7 2.87 10.52 19.65
CA VAL A 7 2.09 10.06 18.50
C VAL A 7 1.51 8.68 18.77
N LEU A 8 0.21 8.52 18.59
CA LEU A 8 -0.49 7.25 18.64
C LEU A 8 -0.87 6.82 17.21
N ILE A 9 -0.33 5.72 16.74
CA ILE A 9 -0.66 5.17 15.41
C ILE A 9 -1.65 4.01 15.52
N ASP A 10 -2.54 3.86 14.54
CA ASP A 10 -3.36 2.65 14.39
C ASP A 10 -2.49 1.51 13.84
N GLY A 11 -2.11 0.57 14.69
CA GLY A 11 -1.37 -0.64 14.37
C GLY A 11 -2.25 -1.83 13.96
N THR A 12 -3.57 -1.66 13.84
CA THR A 12 -4.48 -2.75 13.43
C THR A 12 -4.05 -3.42 12.11
N PRO A 13 -3.54 -2.69 11.09
CA PRO A 13 -3.07 -3.31 9.84
C PRO A 13 -1.84 -4.22 9.99
N LEU A 14 -1.14 -4.17 11.12
CA LEU A 14 0.00 -5.07 11.41
C LEU A 14 -0.45 -6.48 11.79
N LEU A 15 -1.73 -6.65 12.15
CA LEU A 15 -2.28 -7.92 12.59
C LEU A 15 -2.76 -8.75 11.39
N GLY A 16 -2.31 -10.00 11.31
CA GLY A 16 -2.67 -10.91 10.21
C GLY A 16 -1.69 -10.91 9.04
N HIS A 17 -2.18 -11.22 7.83
CA HIS A 17 -1.33 -11.21 6.64
C HIS A 17 -0.95 -9.78 6.25
N ARG A 18 0.34 -9.54 6.03
CA ARG A 18 0.85 -8.23 5.60
C ARG A 18 0.44 -7.94 4.15
N THR A 19 -0.60 -7.14 4.01
CA THR A 19 -0.99 -6.50 2.73
C THR A 19 -0.13 -5.25 2.48
N GLY A 20 -0.37 -4.54 1.38
CA GLY A 20 0.30 -3.26 1.10
C GLY A 20 0.17 -2.25 2.25
N ILE A 21 -1.04 -2.14 2.85
CA ILE A 21 -1.27 -1.25 4.01
C ILE A 21 -0.53 -1.74 5.25
N GLY A 22 -0.47 -3.05 5.49
CA GLY A 22 0.30 -3.62 6.59
C GLY A 22 1.80 -3.37 6.44
N ARG A 23 2.34 -3.45 5.21
CA ARG A 23 3.75 -3.12 4.90
C ARG A 23 4.03 -1.64 5.11
N TYR A 24 3.15 -0.75 4.63
CA TYR A 24 3.22 0.68 4.90
C TYR A 24 3.25 0.96 6.40
N THR A 25 2.30 0.42 7.17
CA THR A 25 2.21 0.67 8.61
C THR A 25 3.44 0.16 9.36
N SER A 26 4.00 -1.00 8.97
CA SER A 26 5.23 -1.55 9.56
C SER A 26 6.43 -0.65 9.29
N ALA A 27 6.67 -0.34 8.02
CA ALA A 27 7.81 0.49 7.62
C ALA A 27 7.74 1.91 8.21
N LEU A 28 6.54 2.51 8.23
CA LEU A 28 6.33 3.80 8.86
C LEU A 28 6.64 3.74 10.37
N ALA A 29 6.16 2.71 11.08
CA ALA A 29 6.42 2.55 12.51
C ALA A 29 7.91 2.37 12.80
N GLU A 30 8.64 1.61 11.97
CA GLU A 30 10.08 1.38 12.08
C GLU A 30 10.87 2.70 11.90
N GLU A 31 10.55 3.47 10.86
CA GLU A 31 11.21 4.75 10.61
C GLU A 31 10.90 5.80 11.68
N LEU A 32 9.63 5.91 12.08
CA LEU A 32 9.24 6.83 13.17
C LEU A 32 9.93 6.47 14.49
N ALA A 33 10.07 5.18 14.81
CA ALA A 33 10.80 4.72 16.00
C ALA A 33 12.28 5.13 15.98
N SER A 34 12.88 5.31 14.80
CA SER A 34 14.24 5.82 14.65
C SER A 34 14.36 7.34 14.84
N MET A 35 13.23 8.09 14.82
CA MET A 35 13.16 9.55 14.88
C MET A 35 12.81 10.06 16.28
N ARG A 36 13.42 9.51 17.34
CA ARG A 36 13.07 9.75 18.76
C ARG A 36 13.15 11.20 19.20
N ASP A 37 14.01 12.00 18.58
CA ASP A 37 14.09 13.43 18.86
C ASP A 37 12.88 14.22 18.35
N ALA A 38 12.14 13.66 17.39
CA ALA A 38 10.96 14.28 16.80
C ALA A 38 9.65 13.72 17.36
N VAL A 39 9.58 12.40 17.62
CA VAL A 39 8.34 11.69 17.98
C VAL A 39 8.56 10.58 19.02
N ASP A 40 7.64 10.48 19.99
CA ASP A 40 7.44 9.33 20.89
C ASP A 40 6.28 8.50 20.34
N VAL A 41 6.59 7.37 19.69
CA VAL A 41 5.59 6.58 18.95
C VAL A 41 4.99 5.50 19.84
N ARG A 42 3.68 5.46 19.85
CA ARG A 42 2.86 4.41 20.48
C ARG A 42 1.88 3.86 19.46
N ALA A 43 1.45 2.62 19.61
CA ALA A 43 0.51 2.00 18.72
C ALA A 43 -0.71 1.45 19.47
N VAL A 44 -1.88 1.55 18.84
CA VAL A 44 -3.13 0.93 19.30
C VAL A 44 -3.67 0.00 18.24
N ALA A 45 -4.38 -1.07 18.66
CA ALA A 45 -5.13 -1.90 17.73
C ALA A 45 -6.58 -2.03 18.19
N PHE A 46 -7.52 -1.78 17.29
CA PHE A 46 -8.94 -1.88 17.55
C PHE A 46 -9.42 -3.31 17.25
N THR A 47 -9.22 -4.21 18.22
CA THR A 47 -9.58 -5.62 18.10
C THR A 47 -9.77 -6.27 19.47
N LEU A 48 -10.71 -7.20 19.58
CA LEU A 48 -10.95 -7.95 20.83
C LEU A 48 -9.90 -9.03 21.07
N ARG A 49 -9.48 -9.75 20.02
CA ARG A 49 -8.64 -10.94 20.12
C ARG A 49 -7.18 -10.69 19.82
N GLY A 50 -6.87 -9.79 18.89
CA GLY A 50 -5.52 -9.54 18.39
C GLY A 50 -4.74 -8.47 19.14
N TRP A 51 -5.34 -7.72 20.07
CA TRP A 51 -4.67 -6.58 20.69
C TRP A 51 -3.36 -6.94 21.42
N ARG A 52 -3.27 -8.16 22.00
CA ARG A 52 -2.04 -8.64 22.63
C ARG A 52 -0.94 -8.97 21.62
N ALA A 53 -1.34 -9.45 20.44
CA ALA A 53 -0.41 -9.76 19.36
C ALA A 53 0.24 -8.50 18.77
N LEU A 54 -0.35 -7.32 18.98
CA LEU A 54 0.26 -6.06 18.56
C LEU A 54 1.70 -5.92 19.11
N ARG A 55 1.94 -6.30 20.35
CA ARG A 55 3.27 -6.22 21.00
C ARG A 55 4.34 -7.08 20.32
N THR A 56 3.95 -8.16 19.65
CA THR A 56 4.88 -9.09 19.00
C THR A 56 5.22 -8.70 17.56
N VAL A 57 4.45 -7.79 16.97
CA VAL A 57 4.64 -7.34 15.59
C VAL A 57 5.15 -5.90 15.47
N LEU A 58 5.16 -5.16 16.59
CA LEU A 58 5.70 -3.79 16.64
C LEU A 58 7.23 -3.79 16.69
N PRO A 59 7.88 -2.76 16.14
CA PRO A 59 9.28 -2.47 16.39
C PRO A 59 9.55 -2.37 17.91
N HIS A 60 10.76 -2.74 18.34
CA HIS A 60 11.13 -2.80 19.76
C HIS A 60 10.86 -1.50 20.54
N ASP A 61 11.01 -0.36 19.87
CA ASP A 61 10.90 0.97 20.46
C ASP A 61 9.50 1.57 20.39
N VAL A 62 8.51 0.84 19.85
CA VAL A 62 7.11 1.28 19.76
C VAL A 62 6.29 0.60 20.85
N THR A 63 5.69 1.41 21.72
CA THR A 63 4.90 0.88 22.85
C THR A 63 3.46 0.62 22.42
N ALA A 64 2.98 -0.63 22.63
CA ALA A 64 1.58 -0.95 22.48
C ALA A 64 0.73 -0.33 23.60
N ARG A 65 -0.36 0.30 23.23
CA ARG A 65 -1.37 0.91 24.12
C ARG A 65 -2.76 0.39 23.78
N GLY A 66 -3.73 0.72 24.61
CA GLY A 66 -5.15 0.47 24.36
C GLY A 66 -5.72 -0.72 25.11
N LEU A 67 -7.01 -0.90 24.88
CA LEU A 67 -7.85 -1.92 25.50
C LEU A 67 -8.43 -2.85 24.43
N PRO A 68 -8.81 -4.09 24.78
CA PRO A 68 -9.50 -4.98 23.86
C PRO A 68 -10.91 -4.44 23.54
N VAL A 69 -11.07 -3.89 22.35
CA VAL A 69 -12.34 -3.32 21.89
C VAL A 69 -12.69 -3.80 20.49
N SER A 70 -13.96 -3.99 20.22
CA SER A 70 -14.43 -4.40 18.90
C SER A 70 -14.37 -3.23 17.93
N ALA A 71 -13.57 -3.36 16.86
CA ALA A 71 -13.54 -2.37 15.77
C ALA A 71 -14.94 -2.13 15.18
N ARG A 72 -15.75 -3.18 15.03
CA ARG A 72 -17.11 -3.07 14.50
C ARG A 72 -18.00 -2.17 15.36
N LEU A 73 -17.96 -2.36 16.69
CA LEU A 73 -18.73 -1.52 17.61
C LEU A 73 -18.23 -0.08 17.61
N LEU A 74 -16.91 0.13 17.64
CA LEU A 74 -16.32 1.47 17.56
C LEU A 74 -16.73 2.21 16.28
N ARG A 75 -16.66 1.55 15.13
CA ARG A 75 -17.07 2.13 13.84
C ARG A 75 -18.54 2.56 13.85
N GLU A 76 -19.42 1.76 14.45
CA GLU A 76 -20.84 2.13 14.60
C GLU A 76 -21.04 3.36 15.50
N PHE A 77 -20.30 3.47 16.60
CA PHE A 77 -20.34 4.66 17.45
C PHE A 77 -19.78 5.88 16.71
N TRP A 78 -18.65 5.75 16.03
CA TRP A 78 -17.99 6.86 15.29
C TRP A 78 -18.78 7.32 14.07
N LEU A 79 -19.68 6.49 13.56
CA LEU A 79 -20.66 6.89 12.55
C LEU A 79 -21.76 7.77 13.12
N ARG A 80 -22.16 7.54 14.39
CA ARG A 80 -23.25 8.27 15.05
C ARG A 80 -22.79 9.53 15.74
N GLY A 81 -21.55 9.57 16.24
CA GLY A 81 -21.03 10.72 16.97
C GLY A 81 -19.54 10.61 17.32
N PRO A 82 -18.96 11.63 17.96
CA PRO A 82 -17.55 11.66 18.30
C PRO A 82 -17.22 10.92 19.62
N PHE A 83 -17.83 9.76 19.87
CA PHE A 83 -17.63 8.98 21.09
C PHE A 83 -17.48 7.49 20.78
N PRO A 84 -16.62 6.73 21.49
CA PRO A 84 -15.64 7.21 22.46
C PRO A 84 -14.43 7.86 21.79
N PRO A 85 -13.84 8.92 22.39
CA PRO A 85 -12.58 9.48 21.90
C PRO A 85 -11.42 8.54 22.17
N VAL A 86 -10.37 8.64 21.35
CA VAL A 86 -9.22 7.72 21.41
C VAL A 86 -8.46 7.80 22.73
N GLU A 87 -8.46 8.94 23.38
CA GLU A 87 -7.80 9.14 24.68
C GLU A 87 -8.38 8.25 25.79
N PHE A 88 -9.67 7.89 25.70
CA PHE A 88 -10.30 6.94 26.65
C PHE A 88 -9.85 5.50 26.42
N LEU A 89 -9.40 5.20 25.19
CA LEU A 89 -8.98 3.85 24.80
C LEU A 89 -7.48 3.64 24.98
N ALA A 90 -6.66 4.66 24.76
CA ALA A 90 -5.20 4.52 24.68
C ALA A 90 -4.43 5.54 25.53
N GLY A 91 -5.12 6.45 26.25
CA GLY A 91 -4.54 7.52 27.05
C GLY A 91 -4.17 8.76 26.23
N PRO A 92 -3.61 9.79 26.89
CA PRO A 92 -3.32 11.08 26.26
C PRO A 92 -2.22 10.94 25.19
N THR A 93 -2.41 11.67 24.09
CA THR A 93 -1.48 11.77 22.97
C THR A 93 -1.60 13.15 22.33
N ASP A 94 -0.53 13.62 21.65
CA ASP A 94 -0.58 14.89 20.92
C ASP A 94 -1.16 14.73 19.53
N VAL A 95 -0.95 13.53 18.91
CA VAL A 95 -1.47 13.19 17.58
C VAL A 95 -2.00 11.77 17.57
N MET A 96 -3.17 11.58 16.96
CA MET A 96 -3.71 10.26 16.56
C MET A 96 -3.60 10.11 15.06
N HIS A 97 -2.85 9.11 14.60
CA HIS A 97 -2.72 8.77 13.19
C HIS A 97 -3.44 7.45 12.86
N ALA A 98 -4.53 7.55 12.13
CA ALA A 98 -5.19 6.41 11.50
C ALA A 98 -4.43 6.03 10.22
N THR A 99 -3.63 4.99 10.28
CA THR A 99 -2.82 4.51 9.14
C THR A 99 -3.64 3.85 8.04
N ASN A 100 -4.95 3.63 8.29
CA ASN A 100 -5.87 2.94 7.38
C ASN A 100 -7.28 3.53 7.45
N PHE A 101 -7.50 4.62 6.73
CA PHE A 101 -8.78 5.31 6.45
C PHE A 101 -9.55 5.86 7.66
N VAL A 102 -9.77 5.05 8.71
CA VAL A 102 -10.76 5.35 9.74
C VAL A 102 -10.12 6.05 10.94
N LEU A 103 -10.30 7.37 11.02
CA LEU A 103 -9.80 8.17 12.13
C LEU A 103 -10.78 8.12 13.32
N PRO A 104 -10.33 7.66 14.51
CA PRO A 104 -11.10 7.83 15.74
C PRO A 104 -11.32 9.30 16.06
N PRO A 105 -12.44 9.65 16.73
CA PRO A 105 -12.54 10.97 17.34
C PRO A 105 -11.51 11.14 18.46
N SER A 106 -11.08 12.37 18.68
CA SER A 106 -10.19 12.80 19.76
C SER A 106 -10.74 14.03 20.47
N ILE A 107 -10.33 14.24 21.72
CA ILE A 107 -10.68 15.45 22.51
C ILE A 107 -9.66 16.54 22.24
N ARG A 108 -8.36 16.20 22.32
CA ARG A 108 -7.23 17.13 22.23
C ARG A 108 -6.21 16.77 21.17
N ALA A 109 -6.07 15.48 20.86
CA ALA A 109 -5.10 15.03 19.88
C ALA A 109 -5.40 15.58 18.49
N GLY A 110 -4.37 16.04 17.79
CA GLY A 110 -4.44 16.33 16.36
C GLY A 110 -4.74 15.07 15.57
N GLY A 111 -5.73 15.12 14.68
CA GLY A 111 -6.16 13.96 13.89
C GLY A 111 -5.45 13.88 12.56
N VAL A 112 -4.75 12.79 12.29
CA VAL A 112 -4.17 12.47 10.98
C VAL A 112 -4.77 11.19 10.46
N THR A 113 -5.15 11.14 9.18
CA THR A 113 -5.59 9.89 8.53
C THR A 113 -4.86 9.68 7.22
N THR A 114 -4.42 8.45 6.94
CA THR A 114 -3.91 8.08 5.63
C THR A 114 -5.00 7.43 4.80
N ILE A 115 -5.26 8.01 3.63
CA ILE A 115 -6.18 7.49 2.61
C ILE A 115 -5.34 6.93 1.48
N HIS A 116 -5.32 5.60 1.35
CA HIS A 116 -4.48 4.91 0.38
C HIS A 116 -5.05 4.88 -1.03
N ASP A 117 -6.35 4.68 -1.16
CA ASP A 117 -7.14 4.75 -2.39
C ASP A 117 -8.61 5.01 -2.06
N LEU A 118 -9.43 5.26 -3.06
CA LEU A 118 -10.87 5.43 -2.93
C LEU A 118 -11.65 4.57 -3.93
N ALA A 119 -11.05 3.49 -4.43
CA ALA A 119 -11.66 2.58 -5.41
C ALA A 119 -13.05 2.05 -4.98
N PHE A 120 -13.27 1.90 -3.69
CA PHE A 120 -14.55 1.47 -3.13
C PHE A 120 -15.70 2.46 -3.36
N LEU A 121 -15.42 3.71 -3.71
CA LEU A 121 -16.45 4.68 -4.07
C LEU A 121 -17.06 4.39 -5.45
N ASP A 122 -16.26 3.86 -6.37
CA ASP A 122 -16.69 3.59 -7.73
C ASP A 122 -17.26 2.18 -7.90
N ALA A 123 -16.94 1.27 -6.96
CA ALA A 123 -17.43 -0.11 -6.93
C ALA A 123 -17.93 -0.52 -5.52
N PRO A 124 -18.94 0.17 -4.96
CA PRO A 124 -19.42 -0.11 -3.61
C PRO A 124 -20.06 -1.50 -3.47
N GLN A 125 -20.50 -2.10 -4.58
CA GLN A 125 -21.02 -3.47 -4.63
C GLN A 125 -19.95 -4.53 -4.36
N ASP A 126 -18.68 -4.22 -4.59
CA ASP A 126 -17.54 -5.14 -4.36
C ASP A 126 -17.14 -5.19 -2.88
N LEU A 127 -17.66 -4.27 -2.05
CA LEU A 127 -17.42 -4.27 -0.62
C LEU A 127 -18.17 -5.41 0.09
N PRO A 128 -17.52 -6.12 1.02
CA PRO A 128 -18.20 -7.03 1.92
C PRO A 128 -19.38 -6.35 2.63
N HIS A 129 -20.43 -7.10 2.96
CA HIS A 129 -21.58 -6.56 3.68
C HIS A 129 -21.20 -5.87 5.00
N SER A 130 -20.15 -6.33 5.69
CA SER A 130 -19.60 -5.70 6.89
C SER A 130 -19.04 -4.30 6.67
N ASP A 131 -18.66 -3.98 5.44
CA ASP A 131 -17.96 -2.76 5.10
C ASP A 131 -18.76 -1.80 4.21
N ARG A 132 -20.05 -2.08 3.99
CA ARG A 132 -20.93 -1.21 3.17
C ARG A 132 -21.03 0.24 3.66
N ARG A 133 -20.80 0.48 4.93
CA ARG A 133 -20.75 1.84 5.52
C ARG A 133 -19.34 2.44 5.54
N LEU A 134 -18.34 1.73 5.00
CA LEU A 134 -16.97 2.22 4.95
C LEU A 134 -16.86 3.58 4.21
N PRO A 135 -17.52 3.80 3.05
CA PRO A 135 -17.45 5.10 2.36
C PRO A 135 -17.88 6.27 3.24
N GLU A 136 -19.00 6.13 3.99
CA GLU A 136 -19.48 7.16 4.91
C GLU A 136 -18.48 7.39 6.05
N LEU A 137 -17.92 6.32 6.60
CA LEU A 137 -16.99 6.38 7.71
C LEU A 137 -15.65 7.02 7.30
N VAL A 138 -15.17 6.72 6.09
CA VAL A 138 -13.94 7.31 5.54
C VAL A 138 -14.16 8.80 5.24
N ARG A 139 -15.30 9.18 4.64
CA ARG A 139 -15.64 10.59 4.44
C ARG A 139 -15.69 11.36 5.77
N LYS A 140 -16.37 10.82 6.78
CA LYS A 140 -16.39 11.42 8.12
C LYS A 140 -15.02 11.53 8.76
N SER A 141 -14.16 10.54 8.53
CA SER A 141 -12.77 10.55 9.02
C SER A 141 -11.93 11.61 8.33
N ALA A 142 -12.03 11.74 7.00
CA ALA A 142 -11.33 12.75 6.21
C ALA A 142 -11.73 14.17 6.62
N LEU A 143 -13.04 14.43 6.77
CA LEU A 143 -13.56 15.75 7.20
C LEU A 143 -13.18 16.11 8.64
N ARG A 144 -13.05 15.12 9.52
CA ARG A 144 -12.68 15.30 10.93
C ARG A 144 -11.18 15.50 11.10
N ALA A 145 -10.38 14.97 10.18
CA ALA A 145 -8.93 15.06 10.25
C ALA A 145 -8.45 16.52 10.19
N ASP A 146 -7.44 16.83 10.97
CA ASP A 146 -6.71 18.08 10.86
C ASP A 146 -5.76 18.01 9.65
N VAL A 147 -5.22 16.79 9.36
CA VAL A 147 -4.42 16.52 8.16
C VAL A 147 -4.81 15.16 7.56
N VAL A 148 -4.92 15.12 6.23
CA VAL A 148 -5.12 13.90 5.45
C VAL A 148 -3.84 13.59 4.67
N CYS A 149 -3.21 12.44 4.96
CA CYS A 149 -2.08 11.93 4.20
C CYS A 149 -2.55 11.09 3.02
N THR A 150 -1.94 11.26 1.86
CA THR A 150 -2.21 10.46 0.66
C THR A 150 -0.91 10.00 0.02
N PRO A 151 -0.87 8.80 -0.61
CA PRO A 151 0.38 8.29 -1.16
C PRO A 151 0.79 8.97 -2.49
N THR A 152 -0.15 9.61 -3.19
CA THR A 152 0.07 10.27 -4.48
C THR A 152 -0.76 11.55 -4.60
N HIS A 153 -0.34 12.46 -5.48
CA HIS A 153 -1.16 13.62 -5.87
C HIS A 153 -2.46 13.19 -6.57
N ALA A 154 -2.44 12.05 -7.25
CA ALA A 154 -3.65 11.48 -7.85
C ALA A 154 -4.71 11.19 -6.77
N VAL A 155 -4.35 10.50 -5.68
CA VAL A 155 -5.26 10.24 -4.56
C VAL A 155 -5.64 11.52 -3.83
N ALA A 156 -4.70 12.47 -3.65
CA ALA A 156 -4.98 13.77 -3.04
C ALA A 156 -6.12 14.49 -3.78
N ARG A 157 -6.05 14.53 -5.10
CA ARG A 157 -7.10 15.13 -5.95
C ARG A 157 -8.46 14.47 -5.74
N VAL A 158 -8.51 13.12 -5.77
CA VAL A 158 -9.78 12.40 -5.56
C VAL A 158 -10.34 12.66 -4.15
N VAL A 159 -9.50 12.73 -3.12
CA VAL A 159 -9.92 13.07 -1.75
C VAL A 159 -10.52 14.47 -1.68
N THR A 160 -9.86 15.47 -2.26
CA THR A 160 -10.37 16.86 -2.27
C THR A 160 -11.67 16.99 -3.05
N GLU A 161 -11.76 16.38 -4.21
CA GLU A 161 -12.95 16.45 -5.07
C GLU A 161 -14.15 15.66 -4.54
N ARG A 162 -13.94 14.42 -4.07
CA ARG A 162 -15.03 13.50 -3.69
C ARG A 162 -15.53 13.70 -2.25
N PHE A 163 -14.65 14.14 -1.36
CA PHE A 163 -15.00 14.37 0.05
C PHE A 163 -15.07 15.84 0.44
N GLU A 164 -14.74 16.76 -0.48
CA GLU A 164 -14.73 18.21 -0.25
C GLU A 164 -13.80 18.59 0.91
N VAL A 165 -12.67 17.89 1.01
CA VAL A 165 -11.61 18.20 1.98
C VAL A 165 -10.82 19.39 1.47
N ASP A 166 -10.56 20.33 2.38
CA ASP A 166 -9.70 21.48 2.10
C ASP A 166 -8.31 21.01 1.59
N PRO A 167 -7.88 21.44 0.39
CA PRO A 167 -6.57 21.08 -0.15
C PRO A 167 -5.41 21.37 0.80
N ASP A 168 -5.48 22.41 1.61
CA ASP A 168 -4.44 22.80 2.57
C ASP A 168 -4.29 21.79 3.72
N LYS A 169 -5.28 20.91 3.92
CA LYS A 169 -5.20 19.78 4.87
C LYS A 169 -4.62 18.52 4.27
N VAL A 170 -4.37 18.45 2.97
CA VAL A 170 -3.92 17.25 2.30
C VAL A 170 -2.42 17.28 2.08
N VAL A 171 -1.72 16.32 2.69
CA VAL A 171 -0.27 16.18 2.56
C VAL A 171 0.06 14.90 1.79
N VAL A 172 0.79 15.02 0.69
CA VAL A 172 1.24 13.86 -0.06
C VAL A 172 2.47 13.25 0.60
N THR A 173 2.33 11.99 1.05
CA THR A 173 3.34 11.18 1.72
C THR A 173 3.63 9.93 0.87
N PRO A 174 4.46 10.01 -0.19
CA PRO A 174 4.74 8.88 -1.05
C PRO A 174 5.29 7.69 -0.28
N LEU A 175 4.89 6.48 -0.67
CA LEU A 175 5.38 5.26 -0.05
C LEU A 175 6.83 4.99 -0.47
N GLY A 176 7.55 4.22 0.35
CA GLY A 176 8.93 3.82 0.08
C GLY A 176 9.03 2.41 -0.50
N VAL A 177 10.20 2.12 -1.04
CA VAL A 177 10.65 0.78 -1.40
C VAL A 177 11.80 0.36 -0.48
N ASP A 178 11.72 -0.88 0.05
CA ASP A 178 12.76 -1.40 0.94
C ASP A 178 14.09 -1.58 0.18
N PRO A 179 15.24 -1.17 0.74
CA PRO A 179 16.56 -1.39 0.13
C PRO A 179 16.85 -2.83 -0.27
N ALA A 180 16.24 -3.81 0.38
CA ALA A 180 16.38 -5.23 0.04
C ALA A 180 15.87 -5.57 -1.37
N TRP A 181 15.00 -4.78 -1.98
CA TRP A 181 14.57 -4.96 -3.36
C TRP A 181 15.69 -4.69 -4.36
N PHE A 182 16.56 -3.72 -4.09
CA PHE A 182 17.72 -3.41 -4.95
C PHE A 182 18.80 -4.51 -4.91
N ALA A 183 18.82 -5.31 -3.84
CA ALA A 183 19.73 -6.44 -3.67
C ALA A 183 19.10 -7.78 -4.05
N ALA A 184 17.83 -7.79 -4.46
CA ALA A 184 17.11 -9.00 -4.80
C ALA A 184 17.76 -9.75 -5.97
N ARG A 185 17.74 -11.08 -5.89
CA ARG A 185 18.27 -11.96 -6.93
C ARG A 185 17.17 -12.89 -7.45
N PRO A 186 17.25 -13.29 -8.72
CA PRO A 186 16.31 -14.27 -9.27
C PRO A 186 16.25 -15.55 -8.43
N PRO A 187 15.11 -16.28 -8.48
CA PRO A 187 14.93 -17.48 -7.69
C PRO A 187 15.95 -18.56 -8.07
N GLY A 188 16.61 -19.12 -7.05
CA GLY A 188 17.47 -20.29 -7.23
C GLY A 188 16.66 -21.57 -7.48
N ASP A 189 17.36 -22.66 -7.85
CA ASP A 189 16.73 -23.94 -8.24
C ASP A 189 15.75 -24.49 -7.21
N GLY A 190 16.07 -24.39 -5.92
CA GLY A 190 15.21 -24.86 -4.84
C GLY A 190 13.87 -24.09 -4.77
N LEU A 191 13.89 -22.77 -4.94
CA LEU A 191 12.67 -21.97 -4.97
C LEU A 191 11.89 -22.19 -6.25
N ARG A 192 12.58 -22.30 -7.39
CA ARG A 192 11.96 -22.63 -8.69
C ARG A 192 11.24 -23.98 -8.61
N ALA A 193 11.90 -25.01 -8.14
CA ALA A 193 11.31 -26.34 -8.01
C ALA A 193 10.11 -26.35 -7.04
N ARG A 194 10.23 -25.69 -5.88
CA ARG A 194 9.16 -25.62 -4.89
C ARG A 194 7.91 -24.93 -5.41
N LEU A 195 8.06 -23.86 -6.20
CA LEU A 195 6.95 -23.08 -6.73
C LEU A 195 6.54 -23.50 -8.16
N GLY A 196 7.29 -24.38 -8.82
CA GLY A 196 7.07 -24.76 -10.23
C GLY A 196 7.35 -23.60 -11.20
N LEU A 197 8.26 -22.67 -10.88
CA LEU A 197 8.49 -21.48 -11.69
C LEU A 197 9.19 -21.82 -13.00
N PRO A 198 8.66 -21.35 -14.15
CA PRO A 198 9.32 -21.50 -15.43
C PRO A 198 10.62 -20.66 -15.52
N ALA A 199 11.45 -20.92 -16.52
CA ALA A 199 12.69 -20.18 -16.73
C ALA A 199 12.44 -18.69 -17.00
N GLN A 200 11.42 -18.37 -17.79
CA GLN A 200 10.92 -17.03 -18.06
C GLN A 200 9.43 -16.96 -17.76
N TYR A 201 8.95 -15.84 -17.26
CA TYR A 201 7.53 -15.63 -16.96
C TYR A 201 7.14 -14.16 -16.94
N VAL A 202 5.88 -13.91 -17.33
CA VAL A 202 5.16 -12.67 -17.01
C VAL A 202 4.71 -12.76 -15.56
N LEU A 203 4.91 -11.73 -14.77
CA LEU A 203 4.54 -11.74 -13.35
C LEU A 203 3.41 -10.73 -13.07
N PHE A 204 2.41 -11.17 -12.32
CA PHE A 204 1.47 -10.32 -11.62
C PHE A 204 1.64 -10.48 -10.12
N VAL A 205 1.65 -9.36 -9.37
CA VAL A 205 1.72 -9.36 -7.91
C VAL A 205 0.52 -8.63 -7.33
N GLY A 206 -0.28 -9.34 -6.54
CA GLY A 206 -1.43 -8.77 -5.86
C GLY A 206 -2.50 -9.78 -5.48
N ALA A 207 -3.47 -9.34 -4.68
CA ALA A 207 -4.67 -10.15 -4.44
C ALA A 207 -5.56 -10.17 -5.69
N GLY A 208 -6.33 -11.26 -5.88
CA GLY A 208 -7.37 -11.33 -6.90
C GLY A 208 -8.50 -10.33 -6.60
N GLY A 209 -9.16 -9.86 -7.66
CA GLY A 209 -10.32 -8.98 -7.54
C GLY A 209 -10.54 -8.14 -8.79
N PRO A 210 -11.78 -7.66 -9.02
CA PRO A 210 -12.15 -6.90 -10.23
C PRO A 210 -11.27 -5.66 -10.43
N ARG A 211 -10.93 -4.95 -9.35
CA ARG A 211 -10.08 -3.75 -9.37
C ARG A 211 -8.69 -4.00 -9.95
N LYS A 212 -8.12 -5.19 -9.72
CA LYS A 212 -6.77 -5.54 -10.17
C LYS A 212 -6.69 -5.94 -11.64
N GLY A 213 -7.82 -6.00 -12.36
CA GLY A 213 -7.86 -6.26 -13.80
C GLY A 213 -7.31 -7.61 -14.23
N LEU A 214 -7.31 -8.59 -13.31
CA LEU A 214 -6.70 -9.90 -13.56
C LEU A 214 -7.34 -10.64 -14.75
N ALA A 215 -8.66 -10.51 -14.97
CA ALA A 215 -9.33 -11.09 -16.14
C ALA A 215 -8.72 -10.56 -17.44
N THR A 216 -8.55 -9.22 -17.54
CA THR A 216 -7.90 -8.59 -18.71
C THR A 216 -6.50 -9.14 -18.98
N LEU A 217 -5.72 -9.41 -17.91
CA LEU A 217 -4.37 -9.99 -18.06
C LEU A 217 -4.43 -11.45 -18.54
N VAL A 218 -5.35 -12.24 -18.02
CA VAL A 218 -5.51 -13.65 -18.44
C VAL A 218 -5.95 -13.71 -19.89
N ASP A 219 -6.90 -12.86 -20.32
CA ASP A 219 -7.36 -12.76 -21.70
C ASP A 219 -6.23 -12.31 -22.63
N ALA A 220 -5.48 -11.26 -22.26
CA ALA A 220 -4.30 -10.79 -22.98
C ALA A 220 -3.26 -11.90 -23.17
N HIS A 221 -2.95 -12.63 -22.09
CA HIS A 221 -1.97 -13.71 -22.11
C HIS A 221 -2.43 -14.89 -22.99
N ALA A 222 -3.73 -15.24 -22.96
CA ALA A 222 -4.31 -16.30 -23.78
C ALA A 222 -4.28 -15.95 -25.28
N ALA A 223 -4.55 -14.68 -25.62
CA ALA A 223 -4.55 -14.19 -27.00
C ALA A 223 -3.13 -14.07 -27.61
N HIS A 224 -2.07 -14.07 -26.77
CA HIS A 224 -0.67 -13.93 -27.22
C HIS A 224 0.17 -15.17 -26.87
N PRO A 225 0.14 -16.26 -27.69
CA PRO A 225 0.85 -17.51 -27.39
C PRO A 225 2.38 -17.38 -27.30
N ALA A 226 2.96 -16.33 -27.89
CA ALA A 226 4.38 -16.02 -27.81
C ALA A 226 4.85 -15.57 -26.42
N LEU A 227 3.94 -15.10 -25.54
CA LEU A 227 4.27 -14.74 -24.18
C LEU A 227 4.73 -15.96 -23.38
N PRO A 228 5.74 -15.85 -22.48
CA PRO A 228 6.06 -16.91 -21.55
C PRO A 228 4.93 -17.15 -20.55
N PRO A 229 4.94 -18.25 -19.76
CA PRO A 229 3.90 -18.53 -18.78
C PRO A 229 3.61 -17.36 -17.86
N LEU A 230 2.35 -17.20 -17.45
CA LEU A 230 1.90 -16.19 -16.53
C LEU A 230 2.00 -16.72 -15.08
N VAL A 231 2.68 -15.97 -14.22
CA VAL A 231 2.79 -16.26 -12.78
C VAL A 231 1.97 -15.23 -12.00
N LEU A 232 1.02 -15.71 -11.19
CA LEU A 232 0.19 -14.91 -10.31
C LEU A 232 0.65 -15.11 -8.87
N ALA A 233 1.25 -14.09 -8.27
CA ALA A 233 1.73 -14.11 -6.88
C ALA A 233 0.83 -13.26 -5.98
N GLY A 234 0.23 -13.88 -4.96
CA GLY A 234 -0.60 -13.20 -3.98
C GLY A 234 -1.72 -14.06 -3.41
N PRO A 235 -2.43 -13.56 -2.39
CA PRO A 235 -3.53 -14.28 -1.77
C PRO A 235 -4.69 -14.47 -2.76
N GLY A 236 -5.38 -15.61 -2.63
CA GLY A 236 -6.48 -16.00 -3.52
C GLY A 236 -6.03 -16.67 -4.81
N HIS A 237 -4.73 -16.81 -5.03
CA HIS A 237 -4.16 -17.49 -6.18
C HIS A 237 -3.43 -18.76 -5.72
N ALA A 238 -3.92 -19.94 -6.07
CA ALA A 238 -3.26 -21.21 -5.81
C ALA A 238 -3.50 -22.20 -6.95
N GLY A 239 -2.47 -22.98 -7.30
CA GLY A 239 -2.51 -24.03 -8.34
C GLY A 239 -2.00 -23.58 -9.70
N ALA A 240 -2.13 -24.45 -10.69
CA ALA A 240 -1.77 -24.18 -12.07
C ALA A 240 -2.94 -24.57 -13.00
N ASP A 241 -3.10 -23.81 -14.07
CA ASP A 241 -4.09 -24.06 -15.10
C ASP A 241 -3.48 -23.67 -16.45
N GLY A 242 -3.16 -24.70 -17.27
CA GLY A 242 -2.48 -24.49 -18.54
C GLY A 242 -1.16 -23.70 -18.37
N ARG A 243 -1.11 -22.50 -18.96
CA ARG A 243 0.07 -21.60 -18.91
C ARG A 243 0.04 -20.60 -17.76
N VAL A 244 -0.90 -20.72 -16.83
CA VAL A 244 -1.05 -19.83 -15.66
C VAL A 244 -0.68 -20.57 -14.38
N LEU A 245 0.37 -20.12 -13.73
CA LEU A 245 0.84 -20.63 -12.44
C LEU A 245 0.39 -19.68 -11.32
N ARG A 246 -0.15 -20.21 -10.24
CA ARG A 246 -0.60 -19.46 -9.06
C ARG A 246 0.21 -19.89 -7.84
N THR A 247 1.03 -18.98 -7.31
CA THR A 247 1.92 -19.29 -6.18
C THR A 247 1.24 -19.22 -4.82
N GLY A 248 0.09 -18.57 -4.72
CA GLY A 248 -0.47 -18.17 -3.43
C GLY A 248 0.31 -17.01 -2.80
N TYR A 249 0.12 -16.81 -1.49
CA TYR A 249 0.86 -15.81 -0.72
C TYR A 249 2.32 -16.23 -0.57
N LEU A 250 3.23 -15.33 -0.86
CA LEU A 250 4.67 -15.50 -0.67
C LEU A 250 5.14 -14.63 0.50
N ASN A 251 6.11 -15.13 1.28
CA ASN A 251 6.83 -14.29 2.22
C ASN A 251 7.71 -13.27 1.49
N ASP A 252 8.19 -12.26 2.20
CA ASP A 252 8.91 -11.13 1.58
C ASP A 252 10.22 -11.56 0.87
N VAL A 253 10.90 -12.60 1.36
CA VAL A 253 12.16 -13.11 0.75
C VAL A 253 11.85 -13.79 -0.58
N ASP A 254 10.88 -14.69 -0.59
CA ASP A 254 10.47 -15.41 -1.79
C ASP A 254 9.87 -14.46 -2.83
N LEU A 255 9.03 -13.51 -2.39
CA LEU A 255 8.42 -12.52 -3.26
C LEU A 255 9.48 -11.67 -3.97
N ARG A 256 10.49 -11.17 -3.23
CA ARG A 256 11.59 -10.42 -3.84
C ARG A 256 12.32 -11.24 -4.92
N SER A 257 12.60 -12.50 -4.64
CA SER A 257 13.25 -13.37 -5.62
C SER A 257 12.37 -13.63 -6.84
N VAL A 258 11.07 -13.87 -6.64
CA VAL A 258 10.13 -14.08 -7.75
C VAL A 258 9.99 -12.82 -8.60
N VAL A 259 9.94 -11.63 -8.01
CA VAL A 259 9.94 -10.37 -8.78
C VAL A 259 11.26 -10.20 -9.52
N ALA A 260 12.41 -10.36 -8.86
CA ALA A 260 13.71 -10.19 -9.49
C ALA A 260 14.00 -11.19 -10.64
N GLY A 261 13.28 -12.31 -10.67
CA GLY A 261 13.39 -13.31 -11.76
C GLY A 261 12.34 -13.17 -12.86
N ALA A 262 11.44 -12.22 -12.76
CA ALA A 262 10.40 -11.99 -13.77
C ALA A 262 11.00 -11.39 -15.05
N ALA A 263 10.51 -11.82 -16.21
CA ALA A 263 10.88 -11.21 -17.48
C ALA A 263 10.20 -9.84 -17.67
N VAL A 264 8.98 -9.69 -17.16
CA VAL A 264 8.20 -8.44 -17.13
C VAL A 264 7.16 -8.51 -16.01
N LEU A 265 6.92 -7.39 -15.33
CA LEU A 265 5.78 -7.24 -14.41
C LEU A 265 4.59 -6.66 -15.18
N ALA A 266 3.42 -7.29 -15.05
CA ALA A 266 2.15 -6.78 -15.56
C ALA A 266 1.26 -6.30 -14.39
N LEU A 267 0.81 -5.03 -14.40
CA LEU A 267 -0.12 -4.49 -13.40
C LEU A 267 -1.34 -3.85 -14.10
N PRO A 268 -2.35 -4.64 -14.50
CA PRO A 268 -3.50 -4.19 -15.30
C PRO A 268 -4.62 -3.58 -14.45
N SER A 269 -4.29 -2.94 -13.34
CA SER A 269 -5.26 -2.43 -12.37
C SER A 269 -6.16 -1.36 -12.98
N ARG A 270 -7.44 -1.38 -12.63
CA ARG A 270 -8.41 -0.35 -13.04
C ARG A 270 -8.29 0.93 -12.22
N ASP A 271 -7.79 0.77 -11.00
CA ASP A 271 -7.51 1.87 -10.08
C ASP A 271 -6.42 1.45 -9.08
N GLU A 272 -5.57 2.40 -8.73
CA GLU A 272 -4.50 2.27 -7.74
C GLU A 272 -4.33 3.55 -6.93
N GLY A 273 -3.94 3.38 -5.68
CA GLY A 273 -3.54 4.54 -4.89
C GLY A 273 -2.04 4.85 -4.99
N PHE A 274 -1.21 3.83 -5.27
CA PHE A 274 0.23 3.99 -5.41
C PHE A 274 0.84 3.00 -6.40
N GLY A 275 0.74 1.68 -6.15
CA GLY A 275 1.35 0.68 -7.00
C GLY A 275 2.73 0.24 -6.53
N LEU A 276 2.86 -0.17 -5.25
CA LEU A 276 4.12 -0.73 -4.72
C LEU A 276 4.78 -1.76 -5.64
N PRO A 277 4.05 -2.71 -6.28
CA PRO A 277 4.67 -3.67 -7.19
C PRO A 277 5.44 -3.03 -8.35
N VAL A 278 5.02 -1.84 -8.83
CA VAL A 278 5.75 -1.10 -9.86
C VAL A 278 7.12 -0.69 -9.36
N LEU A 279 7.20 0.00 -8.21
CA LEU A 279 8.49 0.41 -7.63
C LEU A 279 9.38 -0.78 -7.28
N GLU A 280 8.80 -1.86 -6.78
CA GLU A 280 9.51 -3.09 -6.43
C GLU A 280 10.14 -3.73 -7.67
N ALA A 281 9.40 -3.77 -8.78
CA ALA A 281 9.93 -4.26 -10.06
C ALA A 281 11.02 -3.34 -10.62
N LEU A 282 10.83 -2.01 -10.58
CA LEU A 282 11.84 -1.05 -11.01
C LEU A 282 13.12 -1.16 -10.17
N ALA A 283 13.00 -1.34 -8.84
CA ALA A 283 14.15 -1.58 -7.95
C ALA A 283 14.90 -2.86 -8.29
N CYS A 284 14.19 -3.92 -8.67
CA CYS A 284 14.75 -5.18 -9.18
C CYS A 284 15.21 -5.11 -10.63
N ASN A 285 15.06 -3.96 -11.29
CA ASN A 285 15.41 -3.76 -12.70
C ASN A 285 14.56 -4.59 -13.70
N VAL A 286 13.33 -4.91 -13.29
CA VAL A 286 12.36 -5.65 -14.11
C VAL A 286 11.52 -4.66 -14.92
N PRO A 287 11.34 -4.86 -16.24
CA PRO A 287 10.43 -4.06 -17.05
C PRO A 287 9.00 -4.13 -16.52
N VAL A 288 8.27 -3.03 -16.65
CA VAL A 288 6.90 -2.91 -16.16
C VAL A 288 5.97 -2.50 -17.30
N VAL A 289 4.87 -3.24 -17.45
CA VAL A 289 3.71 -2.86 -18.24
C VAL A 289 2.52 -2.69 -17.28
N CYS A 290 1.93 -1.51 -17.24
CA CYS A 290 0.81 -1.24 -16.36
C CYS A 290 -0.27 -0.41 -17.06
N THR A 291 -1.45 -0.38 -16.48
CA THR A 291 -2.53 0.45 -16.99
C THR A 291 -2.27 1.93 -16.76
N ASP A 292 -2.85 2.74 -17.64
CA ASP A 292 -2.72 4.18 -17.66
C ASP A 292 -3.66 4.86 -16.66
N VAL A 293 -3.41 4.59 -15.36
CA VAL A 293 -4.12 5.26 -14.26
C VAL A 293 -3.21 6.31 -13.60
N PRO A 294 -3.78 7.43 -13.11
CA PRO A 294 -2.99 8.58 -12.66
C PRO A 294 -1.93 8.24 -11.61
N ALA A 295 -2.26 7.40 -10.62
CA ALA A 295 -1.32 7.02 -9.57
C ALA A 295 -0.14 6.19 -10.12
N LEU A 296 -0.36 5.30 -11.09
CA LEU A 296 0.71 4.52 -11.71
C LEU A 296 1.61 5.37 -12.60
N ARG A 297 1.05 6.35 -13.32
CA ARG A 297 1.87 7.35 -14.04
C ARG A 297 2.80 8.12 -13.11
N GLU A 298 2.25 8.60 -11.98
CA GLU A 298 3.02 9.35 -10.98
C GLU A 298 4.14 8.51 -10.40
N VAL A 299 3.84 7.28 -10.00
CA VAL A 299 4.81 6.38 -9.33
C VAL A 299 5.84 5.82 -10.31
N ALA A 300 5.44 5.46 -11.53
CA ALA A 300 6.37 4.94 -12.53
C ALA A 300 7.32 6.01 -13.10
N GLY A 301 6.93 7.29 -13.10
CA GLY A 301 7.79 8.39 -13.51
C GLY A 301 8.37 8.26 -14.92
N GLY A 302 7.63 7.65 -15.86
CA GLY A 302 8.08 7.39 -17.23
C GLY A 302 8.91 6.11 -17.41
N HIS A 303 9.08 5.30 -16.36
CA HIS A 303 9.87 4.05 -16.41
C HIS A 303 9.03 2.78 -16.57
N ALA A 304 7.76 2.90 -16.95
CA ALA A 304 6.86 1.81 -17.30
C ALA A 304 6.16 2.09 -18.63
N VAL A 305 5.74 1.03 -19.31
CA VAL A 305 4.85 1.13 -20.46
C VAL A 305 3.41 1.20 -19.95
N HIS A 306 2.66 2.21 -20.41
CA HIS A 306 1.27 2.42 -20.02
C HIS A 306 0.31 2.02 -21.14
N VAL A 307 -0.74 1.25 -20.78
CA VAL A 307 -1.79 0.79 -21.70
C VAL A 307 -3.17 1.21 -21.22
N PRO A 308 -4.16 1.34 -22.12
CA PRO A 308 -5.53 1.67 -21.71
C PRO A 308 -6.10 0.66 -20.71
N VAL A 309 -6.91 1.14 -19.76
CA VAL A 309 -7.59 0.28 -18.78
C VAL A 309 -8.58 -0.64 -19.46
N GLY A 310 -8.45 -1.95 -19.21
CA GLY A 310 -9.37 -2.97 -19.75
C GLY A 310 -9.09 -3.41 -21.19
N ASP A 311 -8.06 -2.87 -21.82
CA ASP A 311 -7.67 -3.24 -23.18
C ASP A 311 -6.69 -4.42 -23.14
N ALA A 312 -7.21 -5.63 -23.41
CA ALA A 312 -6.44 -6.87 -23.38
C ALA A 312 -5.45 -6.95 -24.55
N ASP A 313 -5.81 -6.46 -25.73
CA ASP A 313 -4.96 -6.51 -26.92
C ASP A 313 -3.77 -5.58 -26.77
N ALA A 314 -4.00 -4.33 -26.34
CA ALA A 314 -2.93 -3.38 -26.07
C ALA A 314 -1.99 -3.88 -24.94
N LEU A 315 -2.54 -4.51 -23.90
CA LEU A 315 -1.74 -5.11 -22.82
C LEU A 315 -0.89 -6.27 -23.34
N GLY A 316 -1.46 -7.18 -24.12
CA GLY A 316 -0.75 -8.31 -24.69
C GLY A 316 0.38 -7.88 -25.61
N GLN A 317 0.11 -6.93 -26.52
CA GLN A 317 1.13 -6.40 -27.43
C GLN A 317 2.26 -5.69 -26.68
N ALA A 318 1.93 -4.86 -25.68
CA ALA A 318 2.94 -4.17 -24.86
C ALA A 318 3.84 -5.15 -24.09
N LEU A 319 3.29 -6.29 -23.62
CA LEU A 319 4.08 -7.34 -22.98
C LEU A 319 5.02 -8.03 -23.99
N VAL A 320 4.57 -8.31 -25.21
CA VAL A 320 5.42 -8.87 -26.29
C VAL A 320 6.55 -7.91 -26.63
N ASP A 321 6.25 -6.63 -26.80
CA ASP A 321 7.25 -5.58 -27.14
C ASP A 321 8.28 -5.41 -26.04
N ALA A 322 7.85 -5.40 -24.76
CA ALA A 322 8.74 -5.31 -23.61
C ALA A 322 9.71 -6.48 -23.51
N LEU A 323 9.26 -7.69 -23.90
CA LEU A 323 10.12 -8.89 -23.92
C LEU A 323 11.04 -8.94 -25.14
N GLY A 324 10.64 -8.33 -26.26
CA GLY A 324 11.45 -8.23 -27.48
C GLY A 324 12.54 -7.16 -27.42
N THR A 325 12.45 -6.22 -26.48
CA THR A 325 13.39 -5.12 -26.32
C THR A 325 14.64 -5.60 -25.60
N ALA A 326 15.80 -5.43 -26.21
CA ALA A 326 17.07 -5.76 -25.56
C ALA A 326 17.30 -4.87 -24.33
N PRO A 327 17.80 -5.42 -23.21
CA PRO A 327 18.08 -4.63 -22.03
C PRO A 327 19.12 -3.52 -22.31
N ASP A 328 18.73 -2.26 -22.09
CA ASP A 328 19.66 -1.13 -22.14
C ASP A 328 20.19 -0.84 -20.72
N PRO A 329 21.52 -0.87 -20.49
CA PRO A 329 22.12 -0.53 -19.20
C PRO A 329 21.77 0.88 -18.70
N ALA A 330 21.58 1.86 -19.59
CA ALA A 330 21.20 3.21 -19.21
C ALA A 330 19.77 3.25 -18.67
N ASP A 331 18.82 2.59 -19.35
CA ASP A 331 17.43 2.45 -18.87
C ASP A 331 17.36 1.69 -17.55
N GLN A 332 18.19 0.65 -17.41
CA GLN A 332 18.27 -0.12 -16.17
C GLN A 332 18.74 0.74 -14.99
N ALA A 333 19.77 1.54 -15.20
CA ALA A 333 20.28 2.47 -14.19
C ALA A 333 19.23 3.55 -13.86
N ALA A 334 18.54 4.08 -14.86
CA ALA A 334 17.50 5.09 -14.69
C ALA A 334 16.30 4.57 -13.87
N ARG A 335 15.80 3.36 -14.15
CA ARG A 335 14.72 2.70 -13.36
C ARG A 335 15.10 2.57 -11.90
N ARG A 336 16.31 2.06 -11.62
CA ARG A 336 16.79 1.89 -10.23
C ARG A 336 17.02 3.23 -9.54
N ALA A 337 17.57 4.21 -10.23
CA ALA A 337 17.72 5.57 -9.70
C ALA A 337 16.38 6.20 -9.36
N HIS A 338 15.38 6.07 -10.25
CA HIS A 338 14.02 6.53 -9.97
C HIS A 338 13.42 5.86 -8.72
N ALA A 339 13.45 4.51 -8.66
CA ALA A 339 12.94 3.77 -7.51
C ALA A 339 13.65 4.14 -6.20
N SER A 340 14.97 4.43 -6.24
CA SER A 340 15.74 4.80 -5.04
C SER A 340 15.35 6.16 -4.45
N GLY A 341 14.65 7.00 -5.21
CA GLY A 341 14.08 8.26 -4.72
C GLY A 341 12.89 8.07 -3.77
N PHE A 342 12.32 6.87 -3.73
CA PHE A 342 11.18 6.52 -2.86
C PHE A 342 11.68 5.73 -1.65
N THR A 343 11.87 6.41 -0.51
CA THR A 343 12.35 5.77 0.72
C THR A 343 11.33 5.86 1.83
N TRP A 344 11.25 4.84 2.68
CA TRP A 344 10.39 4.87 3.86
C TRP A 344 10.80 5.98 4.83
N ARG A 345 12.09 6.32 4.87
CA ARG A 345 12.58 7.48 5.62
C ARG A 345 11.91 8.78 5.19
N ARG A 346 11.84 9.02 3.89
CA ARG A 346 11.17 10.21 3.33
C ARG A 346 9.66 10.19 3.60
N THR A 347 9.02 9.01 3.53
CA THR A 347 7.63 8.84 3.94
C THR A 347 7.43 9.28 5.39
N ALA A 348 8.30 8.81 6.31
CA ALA A 348 8.21 9.15 7.72
C ALA A 348 8.48 10.65 7.98
N GLU A 349 9.47 11.25 7.32
CA GLU A 349 9.77 12.68 7.44
C GLU A 349 8.56 13.54 7.05
N LYS A 350 7.93 13.25 5.91
CA LYS A 350 6.70 13.94 5.49
C LYS A 350 5.52 13.67 6.42
N THR A 351 5.44 12.48 6.98
CA THR A 351 4.42 12.16 7.98
C THR A 351 4.64 12.94 9.29
N VAL A 352 5.89 13.15 9.71
CA VAL A 352 6.21 13.99 10.88
C VAL A 352 5.85 15.46 10.61
N GLU A 353 6.02 15.97 9.38
CA GLU A 353 5.52 17.30 9.00
C GLU A 353 3.98 17.37 9.18
N ALA A 354 3.25 16.36 8.70
CA ALA A 354 1.80 16.26 8.90
C ALA A 354 1.41 16.21 10.39
N TYR A 355 2.18 15.53 11.24
CA TYR A 355 1.94 15.50 12.70
C TYR A 355 2.12 16.87 13.33
N ARG A 356 3.12 17.63 12.92
CA ARG A 356 3.35 18.99 13.42
C ARG A 356 2.20 19.93 13.05
N LEU A 357 1.71 19.84 11.81
CA LEU A 357 0.54 20.60 11.36
C LEU A 357 -0.71 20.24 12.17
N ALA A 358 -0.99 18.95 12.34
CA ALA A 358 -2.15 18.49 13.09
C ALA A 358 -2.09 18.88 14.57
N ALA A 359 -0.93 18.78 15.22
CA ALA A 359 -0.73 19.21 16.60
C ALA A 359 -0.88 20.73 16.76
N ALA A 360 -0.45 21.52 15.79
CA ALA A 360 -0.58 22.98 15.80
C ALA A 360 -2.04 23.42 15.65
N ALA A 361 -2.86 22.70 14.88
CA ALA A 361 -4.28 22.98 14.70
C ALA A 361 -5.14 22.80 15.95
N ARG A 362 -4.60 22.14 17.00
CA ARG A 362 -5.29 21.84 18.27
C ARG A 362 -4.78 22.65 19.48
N ARG A 363 -3.77 23.49 19.27
CA ARG A 363 -3.26 24.45 20.25
C ARG A 363 -4.00 25.77 20.17
#